data_1edd71063945a5b7c4a8ba3c947a8dba
#
_entry.id   1edd71063945a5b7c4a8ba3c947a8dba
#
_cell.length_a   1.000
_cell.length_b   1.000
_cell.length_c   1.000
_cell.angle_alpha   90.00
_cell.angle_beta   90.00
_cell.angle_gamma   90.00
#
_symmetry.space_group_name_H-M   'P 1'
#
loop_
_entity.id
_entity.type
_entity.pdbx_description
1 polymer ?
#
loop_
_entity_poly.entity_id
_entity_poly.type
_entity_poly.pdbx_seq_one_letter_code
_entity_poly.pdbx_strand_id
1 'polypeptide(L)'
;MLDRKPLRRRRTLSCGIVVVLDSRELLLCHVTGQRQWDLPKGGIQSGETPCDAALRETHEETGLSLTPAALLDLGRHDYTASKDLHLFASLSERVDPRALECTSLFVDRRSGRSRPEMDGFGWFAFDRIGALCAPPLARLLGRAIDLERVVVELVAGRERLAA
;
A
#
# COMPACT_ATOMS: atom_id res chain seq x y z
N MET A 1 -39.65 20.75 13.55
CA MET A 1 -39.08 20.05 12.39
C MET A 1 -37.61 19.78 12.71
N LEU A 2 -37.30 18.57 13.20
CA LEU A 2 -35.95 18.21 13.64
C LEU A 2 -35.13 17.84 12.41
N ASP A 3 -34.15 18.67 12.09
CA ASP A 3 -33.18 18.46 11.01
C ASP A 3 -32.31 17.25 11.35
N ARG A 4 -32.71 16.08 10.84
CA ARG A 4 -31.89 14.86 10.95
C ARG A 4 -30.72 15.00 9.98
N LYS A 5 -29.57 15.56 10.47
CA LYS A 5 -28.29 15.38 9.78
C LYS A 5 -28.12 13.90 9.43
N PRO A 6 -27.85 13.54 8.15
CA PRO A 6 -27.61 12.16 7.81
C PRO A 6 -26.41 11.65 8.60
N LEU A 7 -26.57 10.54 9.31
CA LEU A 7 -25.48 9.83 9.97
C LEU A 7 -24.38 9.59 8.93
N ARG A 8 -23.26 10.32 9.05
CA ARG A 8 -22.08 10.07 8.22
C ARG A 8 -21.71 8.61 8.39
N ARG A 9 -21.87 7.83 7.32
CA ARG A 9 -21.48 6.41 7.29
C ARG A 9 -20.03 6.35 7.77
N ARG A 10 -19.78 5.55 8.81
CA ARG A 10 -18.43 5.42 9.40
C ARG A 10 -17.47 4.96 8.31
N ARG A 11 -16.48 5.79 7.97
CA ARG A 11 -15.47 5.44 6.96
C ARG A 11 -14.58 4.34 7.51
N THR A 12 -14.24 3.38 6.67
CA THR A 12 -13.25 2.36 7.02
C THR A 12 -11.85 2.88 6.77
N LEU A 13 -10.88 2.36 7.49
CA LEU A 13 -9.46 2.69 7.33
C LEU A 13 -8.71 1.47 6.80
N SER A 14 -8.01 1.65 5.68
CA SER A 14 -6.96 0.74 5.24
C SER A 14 -5.59 1.38 5.49
N CYS A 15 -4.58 0.55 5.68
CA CYS A 15 -3.20 0.95 5.89
C CYS A 15 -2.29 0.19 4.93
N GLY A 16 -1.24 0.83 4.44
CA GLY A 16 -0.33 0.19 3.49
C GLY A 16 1.01 0.89 3.41
N ILE A 17 1.94 0.27 2.67
CA ILE A 17 3.30 0.77 2.52
C ILE A 17 3.64 0.96 1.05
N VAL A 18 4.13 2.14 0.72
CA VAL A 18 4.77 2.45 -0.56
C VAL A 18 6.23 2.01 -0.44
N VAL A 19 6.55 0.82 -0.95
CA VAL A 19 7.91 0.29 -0.96
C VAL A 19 8.61 0.81 -2.20
N VAL A 20 9.68 1.59 -2.03
CA VAL A 20 10.39 2.26 -3.13
C VAL A 20 11.86 1.84 -3.20
N LEU A 21 12.43 1.97 -4.38
CA LEU A 21 13.87 1.91 -4.64
C LEU A 21 14.42 3.32 -4.80
N ASP A 22 15.72 3.49 -4.56
CA ASP A 22 16.43 4.74 -4.85
C ASP A 22 16.44 5.07 -6.35
N SER A 23 16.27 4.08 -7.22
CA SER A 23 16.10 4.22 -8.68
C SER A 23 14.74 4.78 -9.14
N ARG A 24 13.88 5.24 -8.22
CA ARG A 24 12.54 5.79 -8.46
C ARG A 24 11.57 4.79 -9.09
N GLU A 25 11.56 3.61 -8.53
CA GLU A 25 10.57 2.58 -8.80
C GLU A 25 9.86 2.22 -7.51
N LEU A 26 8.62 1.76 -7.62
CA LEU A 26 7.86 1.24 -6.48
C LEU A 26 7.42 -0.18 -6.74
N LEU A 27 7.26 -0.93 -5.65
CA LEU A 27 6.66 -2.26 -5.69
C LEU A 27 5.15 -2.14 -5.86
N LEU A 28 4.63 -2.81 -6.87
CA LEU A 28 3.20 -3.04 -7.01
C LEU A 28 2.91 -4.54 -7.04
N CYS A 29 1.72 -4.88 -6.55
CA CYS A 29 1.18 -6.21 -6.49
C CYS A 29 0.02 -6.33 -7.49
N HIS A 30 0.01 -7.37 -8.31
CA HIS A 30 -1.09 -7.62 -9.23
C HIS A 30 -2.26 -8.25 -8.49
N VAL A 31 -3.42 -7.60 -8.54
CA VAL A 31 -4.63 -8.06 -7.85
C VAL A 31 -5.22 -9.26 -8.60
N THR A 32 -5.34 -10.38 -7.93
CA THR A 32 -5.80 -11.64 -8.52
C THR A 32 -7.14 -11.49 -9.22
N GLY A 33 -7.18 -11.88 -10.50
CA GLY A 33 -8.39 -11.82 -11.31
C GLY A 33 -8.79 -10.43 -11.80
N GLN A 34 -7.97 -9.41 -11.58
CA GLN A 34 -8.18 -8.04 -12.05
C GLN A 34 -7.07 -7.63 -13.02
N ARG A 35 -7.24 -6.49 -13.70
CA ARG A 35 -6.19 -5.91 -14.55
C ARG A 35 -5.28 -4.95 -13.80
N GLN A 36 -5.65 -4.62 -12.58
CA GLN A 36 -5.03 -3.55 -11.82
C GLN A 36 -3.93 -4.08 -10.92
N TRP A 37 -2.96 -3.20 -10.73
CA TRP A 37 -1.89 -3.32 -9.76
C TRP A 37 -2.21 -2.41 -8.57
N ASP A 38 -1.78 -2.80 -7.39
CA ASP A 38 -2.07 -2.09 -6.16
C ASP A 38 -0.84 -2.09 -5.23
N LEU A 39 -0.86 -1.21 -4.22
CA LEU A 39 0.09 -1.28 -3.11
C LEU A 39 -0.27 -2.46 -2.18
N PRO A 40 0.70 -3.02 -1.46
CA PRO A 40 0.39 -3.88 -0.33
C PRO A 40 -0.32 -3.06 0.75
N LYS A 41 -1.58 -3.39 1.02
CA LYS A 41 -2.45 -2.67 1.95
C LYS A 41 -3.70 -3.44 2.30
N GLY A 42 -4.25 -3.19 3.47
CA GLY A 42 -5.53 -3.77 3.85
C GLY A 42 -6.15 -3.10 5.06
N GLY A 43 -7.25 -3.66 5.52
CA GLY A 43 -8.04 -3.09 6.61
C GLY A 43 -7.35 -3.16 7.95
N ILE A 44 -7.41 -2.06 8.72
CA ILE A 44 -6.97 -2.06 10.11
C ILE A 44 -7.88 -2.96 10.95
N GLN A 45 -7.29 -3.76 11.82
CA GLN A 45 -7.98 -4.63 12.76
C GLN A 45 -8.13 -3.95 14.13
N SER A 46 -9.03 -4.50 14.96
CA SER A 46 -9.24 -3.99 16.30
C SER A 46 -7.97 -4.10 17.14
N GLY A 47 -7.57 -2.99 17.76
CA GLY A 47 -6.36 -2.92 18.58
C GLY A 47 -5.06 -2.65 17.85
N GLU A 48 -5.06 -2.64 16.51
CA GLU A 48 -3.88 -2.28 15.72
C GLU A 48 -3.70 -0.76 15.64
N THR A 49 -2.44 -0.32 15.62
CA THR A 49 -2.09 1.01 15.11
C THR A 49 -2.07 0.98 13.57
N PRO A 50 -2.17 2.13 12.88
CA PRO A 50 -1.99 2.19 11.43
C PRO A 50 -0.66 1.61 10.96
N CYS A 51 0.42 1.79 11.73
CA CYS A 51 1.72 1.22 11.44
C CYS A 51 1.72 -0.31 11.51
N ASP A 52 1.13 -0.88 12.58
CA ASP A 52 1.04 -2.35 12.74
C ASP A 52 0.24 -2.97 11.60
N ALA A 53 -0.91 -2.37 11.26
CA ALA A 53 -1.73 -2.84 10.15
C ALA A 53 -0.99 -2.78 8.81
N ALA A 54 -0.27 -1.68 8.53
CA ALA A 54 0.49 -1.54 7.28
C ALA A 54 1.63 -2.57 7.17
N LEU A 55 2.33 -2.84 8.27
CA LEU A 55 3.39 -3.86 8.34
C LEU A 55 2.82 -5.27 8.14
N ARG A 56 1.73 -5.60 8.82
CA ARG A 56 1.06 -6.90 8.70
C ARG A 56 0.57 -7.14 7.28
N GLU A 57 -0.16 -6.20 6.70
CA GLU A 57 -0.68 -6.32 5.32
C GLU A 57 0.45 -6.46 4.30
N THR A 58 1.52 -5.67 4.44
CA THR A 58 2.68 -5.78 3.55
C THR A 58 3.33 -7.16 3.65
N HIS A 59 3.46 -7.70 4.86
CA HIS A 59 3.99 -9.05 5.05
C HIS A 59 3.07 -10.13 4.47
N GLU A 60 1.77 -10.04 4.72
CA GLU A 60 0.77 -11.01 4.24
C GLU A 60 0.67 -11.02 2.70
N GLU A 61 0.73 -9.85 2.08
CA GLU A 61 0.56 -9.69 0.63
C GLU A 61 1.85 -9.84 -0.19
N THR A 62 3.04 -9.71 0.42
CA THR A 62 4.32 -9.74 -0.32
C THR A 62 5.39 -10.64 0.28
N GLY A 63 5.25 -11.04 1.55
CA GLY A 63 6.30 -11.73 2.29
C GLY A 63 7.41 -10.82 2.81
N LEU A 64 7.40 -9.52 2.50
CA LEU A 64 8.41 -8.58 3.00
C LEU A 64 8.25 -8.33 4.49
N SER A 65 9.34 -8.44 5.23
CA SER A 65 9.40 -8.08 6.65
C SER A 65 10.08 -6.73 6.80
N LEU A 66 9.30 -5.71 7.11
CA LEU A 66 9.77 -4.34 7.34
C LEU A 66 9.69 -4.02 8.83
N THR A 67 10.47 -3.04 9.28
CA THR A 67 10.48 -2.60 10.67
C THR A 67 9.86 -1.21 10.80
N PRO A 68 9.20 -0.89 11.93
CA PRO A 68 8.63 0.44 12.15
C PRO A 68 9.65 1.58 11.99
N ALA A 69 10.89 1.34 12.44
CA ALA A 69 11.98 2.33 12.36
C ALA A 69 12.40 2.69 10.93
N ALA A 70 12.09 1.82 9.94
CA ALA A 70 12.40 2.04 8.53
C ALA A 70 11.28 2.77 7.78
N LEU A 71 10.18 3.13 8.46
CA LEU A 71 9.01 3.73 7.84
C LEU A 71 9.00 5.25 7.97
N LEU A 72 8.68 5.90 6.85
CA LEU A 72 8.28 7.31 6.81
C LEU A 72 6.75 7.37 6.79
N ASP A 73 6.15 8.08 7.76
CA ASP A 73 4.70 8.26 7.81
C ASP A 73 4.26 9.31 6.77
N LEU A 74 3.45 8.90 5.80
CA LEU A 74 2.87 9.76 4.77
C LEU A 74 1.48 10.27 5.12
N GLY A 75 0.94 9.84 6.27
CA GLY A 75 -0.34 10.29 6.79
C GLY A 75 -1.56 9.58 6.23
N ARG A 76 -2.72 10.03 6.71
CA ARG A 76 -4.04 9.52 6.34
C ARG A 76 -4.66 10.39 5.27
N HIS A 77 -5.20 9.77 4.24
CA HIS A 77 -5.77 10.42 3.06
C HIS A 77 -7.19 9.93 2.79
N ASP A 78 -8.03 10.82 2.26
CA ASP A 78 -9.29 10.41 1.62
C ASP A 78 -8.96 9.53 0.40
N TYR A 79 -9.55 8.34 0.35
CA TYR A 79 -9.24 7.37 -0.69
C TYR A 79 -10.43 7.09 -1.61
N THR A 80 -11.54 6.68 -1.04
CA THR A 80 -12.82 6.53 -1.74
C THR A 80 -13.94 7.19 -0.93
N ALA A 81 -15.16 7.20 -1.45
CA ALA A 81 -16.32 7.78 -0.74
C ALA A 81 -16.55 7.19 0.66
N SER A 82 -16.14 5.94 0.90
CA SER A 82 -16.38 5.22 2.17
C SER A 82 -15.10 4.75 2.87
N LYS A 83 -13.91 5.02 2.31
CA LYS A 83 -12.65 4.49 2.82
C LYS A 83 -11.56 5.56 2.84
N ASP A 84 -10.81 5.60 3.93
CA ASP A 84 -9.55 6.31 4.05
C ASP A 84 -8.37 5.35 3.87
N LEU A 85 -7.22 5.88 3.50
CA LEU A 85 -5.98 5.14 3.38
C LEU A 85 -4.87 5.87 4.13
N HIS A 86 -4.28 5.20 5.13
CA HIS A 86 -3.08 5.66 5.80
C HIS A 86 -1.87 4.99 5.15
N LEU A 87 -0.96 5.77 4.64
CA LEU A 87 0.23 5.28 3.96
C LEU A 87 1.50 5.58 4.74
N PHE A 88 2.40 4.63 4.66
CA PHE A 88 3.81 4.76 5.03
C PHE A 88 4.66 4.55 3.78
N ALA A 89 5.93 4.91 3.84
CA ALA A 89 6.90 4.59 2.80
C ALA A 89 8.12 3.92 3.41
N SER A 90 8.75 3.02 2.66
CA SER A 90 9.98 2.35 3.03
C SER A 90 10.93 2.25 1.83
N LEU A 91 12.22 2.53 2.06
CA LEU A 91 13.27 2.27 1.08
C LEU A 91 13.67 0.80 1.16
N SER A 92 13.72 0.13 0.02
CA SER A 92 14.10 -1.27 -0.10
C SER A 92 15.31 -1.45 -1.02
N GLU A 93 16.06 -2.51 -0.82
CA GLU A 93 16.90 -3.08 -1.87
C GLU A 93 15.99 -3.79 -2.90
N ARG A 94 16.47 -3.93 -4.13
CA ARG A 94 15.71 -4.62 -5.17
C ARG A 94 15.62 -6.12 -4.86
N VAL A 95 14.45 -6.56 -4.49
CA VAL A 95 14.12 -7.99 -4.34
C VAL A 95 13.62 -8.53 -5.66
N ASP A 96 14.00 -9.76 -6.02
CA ASP A 96 13.42 -10.44 -7.19
C ASP A 96 11.91 -10.63 -6.97
N PRO A 97 11.04 -10.09 -7.85
CA PRO A 97 9.60 -10.26 -7.71
C PRO A 97 9.14 -11.72 -7.60
N ARG A 98 9.90 -12.67 -8.15
CA ARG A 98 9.61 -14.10 -8.07
C ARG A 98 9.88 -14.70 -6.67
N ALA A 99 10.60 -14.00 -5.83
CA ALA A 99 10.83 -14.39 -4.44
C ALA A 99 9.75 -13.86 -3.48
N LEU A 100 8.84 -13.02 -3.98
CA LEU A 100 7.72 -12.49 -3.19
C LEU A 100 6.55 -13.47 -3.23
N GLU A 101 5.81 -13.55 -2.12
CA GLU A 101 4.69 -14.48 -1.97
C GLU A 101 3.55 -13.82 -1.19
N CYS A 102 2.33 -13.97 -1.68
CA CYS A 102 1.11 -13.57 -0.99
C CYS A 102 0.54 -14.76 -0.21
N THR A 103 0.46 -14.63 1.11
CA THR A 103 -0.16 -15.62 2.00
C THR A 103 -1.61 -15.27 2.36
N SER A 104 -2.05 -14.04 2.06
CA SER A 104 -3.43 -13.63 2.23
C SER A 104 -4.32 -14.26 1.16
N LEU A 105 -5.42 -14.89 1.58
CA LEU A 105 -6.31 -15.65 0.71
C LEU A 105 -7.73 -15.08 0.73
N PHE A 106 -8.40 -15.19 -0.42
CA PHE A 106 -9.83 -14.95 -0.52
C PHE A 106 -10.53 -16.13 -1.20
N VAL A 107 -11.82 -16.28 -0.97
CA VAL A 107 -12.64 -17.27 -1.67
C VAL A 107 -13.20 -16.65 -2.94
N ASP A 108 -12.77 -17.18 -4.08
CA ASP A 108 -13.32 -16.80 -5.38
C ASP A 108 -14.78 -17.27 -5.48
N ARG A 109 -15.69 -16.31 -5.56
CA ARG A 109 -17.14 -16.57 -5.57
C ARG A 109 -17.61 -17.37 -6.79
N ARG A 110 -16.86 -17.36 -7.89
CA ARG A 110 -17.21 -18.11 -9.12
C ARG A 110 -16.84 -19.57 -9.01
N SER A 111 -15.63 -19.85 -8.50
CA SER A 111 -15.10 -21.21 -8.43
C SER A 111 -15.26 -21.86 -7.06
N GLY A 112 -15.56 -21.10 -6.01
CA GLY A 112 -15.57 -21.54 -4.62
C GLY A 112 -14.17 -21.89 -4.08
N ARG A 113 -13.09 -21.61 -4.84
CA ARG A 113 -11.71 -21.94 -4.48
C ARG A 113 -11.05 -20.78 -3.74
N SER A 114 -10.20 -21.15 -2.79
CA SER A 114 -9.31 -20.21 -2.14
C SER A 114 -8.19 -19.81 -3.11
N ARG A 115 -7.94 -18.50 -3.25
CA ARG A 115 -6.91 -17.94 -4.11
C ARG A 115 -6.14 -16.85 -3.36
N PRO A 116 -4.85 -16.62 -3.67
CA PRO A 116 -4.13 -15.49 -3.10
C PRO A 116 -4.74 -14.16 -3.55
N GLU A 117 -4.73 -13.16 -2.68
CA GLU A 117 -5.22 -11.82 -3.02
C GLU A 117 -4.35 -11.15 -4.09
N MET A 118 -3.04 -11.41 -4.07
CA MET A 118 -2.07 -10.96 -5.07
C MET A 118 -1.44 -12.15 -5.77
N ASP A 119 -1.37 -12.13 -7.10
CA ASP A 119 -0.83 -13.21 -7.93
C ASP A 119 0.37 -12.78 -8.79
N GLY A 120 0.89 -11.57 -8.59
CA GLY A 120 2.05 -11.07 -9.28
C GLY A 120 2.66 -9.86 -8.57
N PHE A 121 3.96 -9.65 -8.80
CA PHE A 121 4.73 -8.56 -8.20
C PHE A 121 5.65 -7.94 -9.24
N GLY A 122 5.91 -6.65 -9.11
CA GLY A 122 6.84 -5.97 -10.00
C GLY A 122 7.29 -4.62 -9.47
N TRP A 123 8.47 -4.22 -9.91
CA TRP A 123 9.00 -2.88 -9.71
C TRP A 123 8.69 -2.03 -10.92
N PHE A 124 8.05 -0.89 -10.70
CA PHE A 124 7.59 -0.01 -11.76
C PHE A 124 8.03 1.43 -11.52
N ALA A 125 8.47 2.09 -12.58
CA ALA A 125 8.75 3.51 -12.55
C ALA A 125 7.49 4.32 -12.19
N PHE A 126 7.64 5.44 -11.52
CA PHE A 126 6.53 6.24 -11.00
C PHE A 126 5.57 6.74 -12.10
N ASP A 127 6.05 6.95 -13.31
CA ASP A 127 5.22 7.36 -14.47
C ASP A 127 4.25 6.26 -14.94
N ARG A 128 4.45 4.99 -14.52
CA ARG A 128 3.57 3.87 -14.86
C ARG A 128 2.34 3.76 -13.96
N ILE A 129 2.32 4.43 -12.81
CA ILE A 129 1.25 4.34 -11.81
C ILE A 129 -0.12 4.64 -12.43
N GLY A 130 -0.22 5.70 -13.24
CA GLY A 130 -1.48 6.10 -13.86
C GLY A 130 -2.09 5.07 -14.80
N ALA A 131 -1.25 4.24 -15.45
CA ALA A 131 -1.69 3.18 -16.36
C ALA A 131 -1.98 1.85 -15.67
N LEU A 132 -1.33 1.59 -14.53
CA LEU A 132 -1.37 0.30 -13.83
C LEU A 132 -2.37 0.26 -12.68
N CYS A 133 -2.50 1.36 -11.94
CA CYS A 133 -3.30 1.39 -10.71
C CYS A 133 -4.72 1.87 -10.95
N ALA A 134 -5.63 1.49 -10.05
CA ALA A 134 -6.97 2.03 -10.02
C ALA A 134 -6.97 3.56 -9.83
N PRO A 135 -7.94 4.30 -10.41
CA PRO A 135 -7.94 5.76 -10.38
C PRO A 135 -7.82 6.41 -9.00
N PRO A 136 -8.41 5.88 -7.90
CA PRO A 136 -8.20 6.47 -6.57
C PRO A 136 -6.74 6.41 -6.12
N LEU A 137 -6.05 5.28 -6.32
CA LEU A 137 -4.65 5.13 -5.97
C LEU A 137 -3.75 5.97 -6.88
N ALA A 138 -3.99 5.94 -8.18
CA ALA A 138 -3.24 6.74 -9.14
C ALA A 138 -3.32 8.25 -8.83
N ARG A 139 -4.50 8.75 -8.44
CA ARG A 139 -4.66 10.15 -8.01
C ARG A 139 -3.91 10.46 -6.72
N LEU A 140 -3.99 9.55 -5.74
CA LEU A 140 -3.32 9.73 -4.45
C LEU A 140 -1.80 9.80 -4.63
N LEU A 141 -1.21 8.83 -5.30
CA LEU A 141 0.24 8.74 -5.52
C LEU A 141 0.77 9.77 -6.53
N GLY A 142 -0.08 10.25 -7.45
CA GLY A 142 0.33 11.21 -8.48
C GLY A 142 0.07 12.67 -8.13
N ARG A 143 -0.73 12.97 -7.10
CA ARG A 143 -1.13 14.35 -6.78
C ARG A 143 -0.97 14.74 -5.31
N ALA A 144 -1.26 13.82 -4.39
CA ALA A 144 -1.22 14.11 -2.96
C ALA A 144 0.12 13.75 -2.32
N ILE A 145 0.87 12.82 -2.93
CA ILE A 145 2.16 12.35 -2.44
C ILE A 145 3.22 12.66 -3.49
N ASP A 146 4.26 13.39 -3.08
CA ASP A 146 5.45 13.63 -3.89
C ASP A 146 6.44 12.46 -3.70
N LEU A 147 6.34 11.43 -4.56
CA LEU A 147 7.16 10.23 -4.48
C LEU A 147 8.66 10.51 -4.65
N GLU A 148 9.04 11.51 -5.47
CA GLU A 148 10.44 11.91 -5.63
C GLU A 148 11.02 12.42 -4.31
N ARG A 149 10.27 13.28 -3.63
CA ARG A 149 10.63 13.78 -2.31
C ARG A 149 10.68 12.66 -1.27
N VAL A 150 9.74 11.73 -1.29
CA VAL A 150 9.72 10.55 -0.40
C VAL A 150 11.01 9.76 -0.54
N VAL A 151 11.48 9.48 -1.76
CA VAL A 151 12.75 8.76 -1.98
C VAL A 151 13.92 9.55 -1.40
N VAL A 152 13.99 10.86 -1.64
CA VAL A 152 15.07 11.71 -1.10
C VAL A 152 15.10 11.67 0.43
N GLU A 153 13.97 11.77 1.09
CA GLU A 153 13.87 11.72 2.54
C GLU A 153 14.29 10.36 3.11
N LEU A 154 13.87 9.27 2.47
CA LEU A 154 14.22 7.90 2.89
C LEU A 154 15.72 7.61 2.71
N VAL A 155 16.31 8.02 1.60
CA VAL A 155 17.75 7.87 1.35
C VAL A 155 18.55 8.64 2.38
N ALA A 156 18.22 9.90 2.62
CA ALA A 156 18.89 10.74 3.64
C ALA A 156 18.70 10.17 5.06
N GLY A 157 17.55 9.56 5.36
CA GLY A 157 17.28 8.88 6.63
C GLY A 157 18.18 7.66 6.82
N ARG A 158 18.36 6.84 5.79
CA ARG A 158 19.23 5.66 5.81
C ARG A 158 20.70 6.05 6.04
N GLU A 159 21.18 7.08 5.36
CA GLU A 159 22.55 7.55 5.51
C GLU A 159 22.84 8.05 6.94
N ARG A 160 21.88 8.75 7.57
CA ARG A 160 22.02 9.19 8.97
C ARG A 160 22.08 8.05 9.98
N LEU A 161 21.42 6.92 9.70
CA LEU A 161 21.45 5.75 10.58
C LEU A 161 22.70 4.91 10.41
N ALA A 162 23.42 5.05 9.29
CA ALA A 162 24.66 4.35 8.98
C ALA A 162 25.92 5.11 9.42
N ALA A 163 25.81 6.38 9.82
CA ALA A 163 26.91 7.23 10.27
C ALA A 163 27.08 7.22 11.79
#